data_ae9ac976d22a035a6daf5872d8a93c36
#
_entry.id   ae9ac976d22a035a6daf5872d8a93c36
#
_cell.length_a   1.000
_cell.length_b   1.000
_cell.length_c   1.000
_cell.angle_alpha   90.00
_cell.angle_beta   90.00
_cell.angle_gamma   90.00
#
_symmetry.space_group_name_H-M   'P 1'
#
loop_
_entity.id
_entity.type
_entity.pdbx_description
1 polymer ?
#
loop_
_entity_poly.entity_id
_entity_poly.type
_entity_poly.pdbx_seq_one_letter_code
_entity_poly.pdbx_strand_id
1 'polypeptide(L)'
;YANLLNKNYEKGILEKLLGNNVTAYRKIQIDPNNPNSRNKCNIDFAKEVFDYISENKERKLAAITFDISSFFDNLDHKILKEKWRMVMNFKEQLPSDHYAVFRNITKFSYVEIQDLFEEFKNEIIFKKKNGTLGKIYVPRLELLKEKNAVAFCETKDLSDRVRNMNIIKKNKWTYENGIKILREKGVPQGSPISAILANLYLIDFDFELKNYISELGGLYRRYSDDMVVVIDEDKKDAIIRKFQLEIQQVKLEIQPAKTQIFIFKKFEGEFRCKEF
;
A
#
# COMPACT_ATOMS: atom_id res chain seq x y z
N TYR A 1 2.46 2.16 19.04
CA TYR A 1 1.56 1.13 18.52
C TYR A 1 2.08 0.55 17.22
N ALA A 2 2.54 1.35 16.23
CA ALA A 2 3.07 0.85 14.96
C ALA A 2 4.18 -0.20 15.17
N ASN A 3 5.17 0.08 16.02
CA ASN A 3 6.25 -0.86 16.32
C ASN A 3 5.77 -2.14 17.03
N LEU A 4 4.78 -2.01 17.91
CA LEU A 4 4.18 -3.15 18.62
C LEU A 4 3.42 -4.07 17.66
N LEU A 5 2.60 -3.49 16.77
CA LEU A 5 1.92 -4.22 15.72
C LEU A 5 2.90 -4.89 14.77
N ASN A 6 3.93 -4.16 14.35
CA ASN A 6 4.93 -4.72 13.43
C ASN A 6 5.67 -5.91 14.04
N LYS A 7 6.04 -5.84 15.33
CA LYS A 7 6.69 -6.96 16.02
C LYS A 7 5.83 -8.22 16.03
N ASN A 8 4.52 -8.08 16.28
CA ASN A 8 3.60 -9.22 16.30
C ASN A 8 3.26 -9.69 14.88
N TYR A 9 3.14 -8.77 13.92
CA TYR A 9 2.97 -9.10 12.51
C TYR A 9 4.14 -9.94 11.97
N GLU A 10 5.41 -9.56 12.26
CA GLU A 10 6.58 -10.32 11.83
C GLU A 10 6.58 -11.76 12.38
N LYS A 11 6.08 -11.98 13.61
CA LYS A 11 5.88 -13.33 14.14
C LYS A 11 4.85 -14.10 13.30
N GLY A 12 3.69 -13.51 13.03
CA GLY A 12 2.65 -14.12 12.20
C GLY A 12 3.11 -14.41 10.77
N ILE A 13 3.95 -13.56 10.18
CA ILE A 13 4.58 -13.77 8.87
C ILE A 13 5.49 -15.02 8.87
N LEU A 14 6.28 -15.21 9.94
CA LEU A 14 7.14 -16.40 10.07
C LEU A 14 6.32 -17.67 10.27
N GLU A 15 5.30 -17.64 11.13
CA GLU A 15 4.40 -18.78 11.37
C GLU A 15 3.66 -19.21 10.09
N LYS A 16 3.26 -18.27 9.25
CA LYS A 16 2.58 -18.52 7.97
C LYS A 16 3.55 -18.79 6.80
N LEU A 17 4.87 -18.79 7.03
CA LEU A 17 5.90 -18.93 6.00
C LEU A 17 5.78 -17.91 4.86
N LEU A 18 5.40 -16.68 5.19
CA LEU A 18 5.20 -15.56 4.25
C LEU A 18 6.43 -14.64 4.14
N GLY A 19 7.53 -14.97 4.80
CA GLY A 19 8.71 -14.12 4.95
C GLY A 19 9.24 -13.52 3.65
N ASN A 20 9.21 -14.27 2.56
CA ASN A 20 9.67 -13.84 1.24
C ASN A 20 8.55 -13.36 0.32
N ASN A 21 7.28 -13.53 0.69
CA ASN A 21 6.16 -13.21 -0.19
C ASN A 21 5.68 -11.77 -0.04
N VAL A 22 5.69 -11.24 1.19
CA VAL A 22 5.32 -9.85 1.50
C VAL A 22 6.58 -9.05 1.76
N THR A 23 6.81 -8.01 0.99
CA THR A 23 8.10 -7.32 0.95
C THR A 23 8.02 -5.85 1.38
N ALA A 24 6.93 -5.14 1.11
CA ALA A 24 6.79 -3.74 1.46
C ALA A 24 6.69 -3.48 2.97
N TYR A 25 7.25 -2.35 3.40
CA TYR A 25 7.21 -1.85 4.79
C TYR A 25 7.90 -2.77 5.80
N ARG A 26 8.75 -3.70 5.35
CA ARG A 26 9.49 -4.65 6.18
C ARG A 26 11.00 -4.43 6.06
N LYS A 27 11.72 -4.79 7.12
CA LYS A 27 13.18 -4.80 7.12
C LYS A 27 13.65 -6.23 6.85
N ILE A 28 13.90 -6.54 5.59
CA ILE A 28 14.37 -7.85 5.13
C ILE A 28 15.84 -7.72 4.74
N GLN A 29 16.72 -8.39 5.45
CA GLN A 29 18.16 -8.36 5.15
C GLN A 29 18.46 -9.08 3.83
N ILE A 30 19.45 -8.58 3.08
CA ILE A 30 19.90 -9.23 1.84
C ILE A 30 20.62 -10.55 2.13
N ASP A 31 21.35 -10.61 3.24
CA ASP A 31 21.95 -11.81 3.77
C ASP A 31 21.42 -12.07 5.19
N PRO A 32 20.52 -13.06 5.37
CA PRO A 32 19.95 -13.39 6.68
C PRO A 32 20.99 -13.83 7.73
N ASN A 33 22.15 -14.32 7.29
CA ASN A 33 23.21 -14.80 8.17
C ASN A 33 24.15 -13.66 8.62
N ASN A 34 24.07 -12.49 8.00
CA ASN A 34 24.88 -11.32 8.34
C ASN A 34 23.99 -10.18 8.87
N PRO A 35 23.91 -9.98 10.20
CA PRO A 35 23.07 -8.93 10.81
C PRO A 35 23.48 -7.51 10.41
N ASN A 36 24.68 -7.31 9.86
CA ASN A 36 25.16 -6.04 9.35
C ASN A 36 24.91 -5.85 7.85
N SER A 37 24.31 -6.82 7.16
CA SER A 37 23.95 -6.67 5.76
C SER A 37 22.90 -5.58 5.60
N ARG A 38 22.92 -4.87 4.46
CA ARG A 38 21.85 -3.90 4.16
C ARG A 38 20.49 -4.59 4.00
N ASN A 39 19.43 -3.85 4.19
CA ASN A 39 18.09 -4.33 3.85
C ASN A 39 17.90 -4.35 2.33
N LYS A 40 17.08 -5.29 1.86
CA LYS A 40 16.61 -5.35 0.48
C LYS A 40 15.82 -4.08 0.13
N CYS A 41 15.94 -3.64 -1.11
CA CYS A 41 15.15 -2.56 -1.70
C CYS A 41 14.31 -3.09 -2.89
N ASN A 42 13.54 -2.23 -3.52
CA ASN A 42 12.65 -2.59 -4.63
C ASN A 42 13.38 -3.32 -5.76
N ILE A 43 14.64 -2.93 -6.05
CA ILE A 43 15.46 -3.56 -7.09
C ILE A 43 15.78 -5.02 -6.73
N ASP A 44 16.10 -5.28 -5.45
CA ASP A 44 16.39 -6.64 -5.00
C ASP A 44 15.16 -7.55 -5.12
N PHE A 45 13.97 -7.04 -4.78
CA PHE A 45 12.71 -7.78 -4.90
C PHE A 45 12.32 -8.03 -6.38
N ALA A 46 12.50 -7.03 -7.24
CA ALA A 46 12.30 -7.21 -8.68
C ALA A 46 13.28 -8.24 -9.25
N LYS A 47 14.55 -8.18 -8.85
CA LYS A 47 15.57 -9.15 -9.26
C LYS A 47 15.17 -10.57 -8.93
N GLU A 48 14.65 -10.86 -7.72
CA GLU A 48 14.20 -12.21 -7.33
C GLU A 48 13.12 -12.76 -8.29
N VAL A 49 12.23 -11.91 -8.80
CA VAL A 49 11.21 -12.33 -9.77
C VAL A 49 11.86 -12.70 -11.10
N PHE A 50 12.79 -11.88 -11.59
CA PHE A 50 13.50 -12.15 -12.84
C PHE A 50 14.46 -13.33 -12.73
N ASP A 51 15.12 -13.52 -11.58
CA ASP A 51 15.95 -14.69 -11.31
C ASP A 51 15.10 -15.98 -11.40
N TYR A 52 13.91 -15.99 -10.75
CA TYR A 52 12.97 -17.12 -10.84
C TYR A 52 12.56 -17.44 -12.29
N ILE A 53 12.23 -16.39 -13.08
CA ILE A 53 11.89 -16.57 -14.50
C ILE A 53 13.07 -17.15 -15.28
N SER A 54 14.27 -16.65 -15.04
CA SER A 54 15.50 -17.11 -15.72
C SER A 54 15.87 -18.56 -15.37
N GLU A 55 15.73 -18.93 -14.10
CA GLU A 55 15.96 -20.30 -13.63
C GLU A 55 14.96 -21.31 -14.21
N ASN A 56 13.77 -20.83 -14.59
CA ASN A 56 12.70 -21.65 -15.16
C ASN A 56 12.49 -21.41 -16.68
N LYS A 57 13.52 -20.98 -17.40
CA LYS A 57 13.46 -20.62 -18.84
C LYS A 57 13.06 -21.76 -19.79
N GLU A 58 13.09 -23.01 -19.34
CA GLU A 58 12.61 -24.14 -20.12
C GLU A 58 11.08 -24.29 -20.07
N ARG A 59 10.44 -23.62 -19.12
CA ARG A 59 8.97 -23.56 -18.98
C ARG A 59 8.41 -22.40 -19.81
N LYS A 60 7.15 -22.51 -20.18
CA LYS A 60 6.38 -21.41 -20.74
C LYS A 60 5.66 -20.71 -19.61
N LEU A 61 6.13 -19.54 -19.23
CA LEU A 61 5.69 -18.82 -18.02
C LEU A 61 4.81 -17.64 -18.36
N ALA A 62 3.81 -17.36 -17.51
CA ALA A 62 3.08 -16.12 -17.43
C ALA A 62 3.48 -15.38 -16.16
N ALA A 63 3.96 -14.15 -16.29
CA ALA A 63 4.05 -13.20 -15.19
C ALA A 63 2.81 -12.29 -15.22
N ILE A 64 2.04 -12.29 -14.14
CA ILE A 64 0.79 -11.56 -14.02
C ILE A 64 0.98 -10.51 -12.92
N THR A 65 0.75 -9.25 -13.24
CA THR A 65 0.77 -8.16 -12.25
C THR A 65 -0.66 -7.75 -11.91
N PHE A 66 -0.90 -7.46 -10.61
CA PHE A 66 -2.16 -6.98 -10.10
C PHE A 66 -1.93 -5.72 -9.25
N ASP A 67 -2.87 -4.80 -9.29
CA ASP A 67 -2.91 -3.59 -8.47
C ASP A 67 -4.28 -3.50 -7.78
N ILE A 68 -4.30 -3.11 -6.49
CA ILE A 68 -5.54 -2.96 -5.74
C ILE A 68 -6.05 -1.53 -5.88
N SER A 69 -7.31 -1.38 -6.29
CA SER A 69 -7.94 -0.08 -6.47
C SER A 69 -8.04 0.70 -5.14
N SER A 70 -7.43 1.89 -5.11
CA SER A 70 -7.50 2.82 -3.96
C SER A 70 -7.31 2.11 -2.61
N PHE A 71 -6.25 1.31 -2.50
CA PHE A 71 -6.04 0.35 -1.42
C PHE A 71 -6.28 0.92 -0.02
N PHE A 72 -5.57 1.99 0.36
CA PHE A 72 -5.69 2.60 1.69
C PHE A 72 -7.07 3.21 1.96
N ASP A 73 -7.77 3.67 0.93
CA ASP A 73 -9.11 4.26 1.04
C ASP A 73 -10.22 3.21 1.18
N ASN A 74 -9.93 1.96 0.82
CA ASN A 74 -10.91 0.87 0.81
C ASN A 74 -10.72 -0.16 1.94
N LEU A 75 -9.74 0.00 2.83
CA LEU A 75 -9.57 -0.89 3.97
C LEU A 75 -10.81 -0.86 4.89
N ASP A 76 -11.59 -1.95 4.91
CA ASP A 76 -12.80 -2.09 5.75
C ASP A 76 -12.42 -2.06 7.22
N HIS A 77 -13.06 -1.18 8.00
CA HIS A 77 -12.71 -0.98 9.40
C HIS A 77 -13.03 -2.19 10.29
N LYS A 78 -14.03 -3.01 9.93
CA LYS A 78 -14.39 -4.21 10.71
C LYS A 78 -13.33 -5.29 10.52
N ILE A 79 -12.94 -5.54 9.25
CA ILE A 79 -11.85 -6.49 8.93
C ILE A 79 -10.55 -6.01 9.58
N LEU A 80 -10.18 -4.74 9.41
CA LEU A 80 -8.96 -4.18 9.96
C LEU A 80 -8.90 -4.30 11.49
N LYS A 81 -10.02 -4.02 12.18
CA LYS A 81 -10.13 -4.15 13.63
C LYS A 81 -9.93 -5.61 14.07
N GLU A 82 -10.51 -6.55 13.35
CA GLU A 82 -10.38 -7.97 13.61
C GLU A 82 -8.94 -8.46 13.39
N LYS A 83 -8.29 -8.07 12.29
CA LYS A 83 -6.88 -8.41 12.05
C LYS A 83 -5.95 -7.84 13.12
N TRP A 84 -6.21 -6.60 13.56
CA TRP A 84 -5.47 -6.00 14.67
C TRP A 84 -5.63 -6.83 15.95
N ARG A 85 -6.87 -7.20 16.29
CA ARG A 85 -7.18 -8.03 17.45
C ARG A 85 -6.44 -9.37 17.40
N MET A 86 -6.51 -10.06 16.26
CA MET A 86 -5.89 -11.37 16.05
C MET A 86 -4.38 -11.32 16.21
N VAL A 87 -3.71 -10.38 15.51
CA VAL A 87 -2.25 -10.26 15.56
C VAL A 87 -1.73 -9.91 16.96
N MET A 88 -2.52 -9.15 17.73
CA MET A 88 -2.19 -8.83 19.11
C MET A 88 -2.61 -9.92 20.10
N ASN A 89 -3.25 -10.99 19.63
CA ASN A 89 -3.78 -12.11 20.46
C ASN A 89 -4.74 -11.65 21.57
N PHE A 90 -5.56 -10.62 21.28
CA PHE A 90 -6.61 -10.21 22.21
C PHE A 90 -7.82 -11.13 22.07
N LYS A 91 -8.36 -11.63 23.22
CA LYS A 91 -9.42 -12.66 23.21
C LYS A 91 -10.77 -12.14 22.69
N GLU A 92 -11.21 -10.97 23.14
CA GLU A 92 -12.57 -10.50 22.86
C GLU A 92 -12.57 -9.25 21.94
N GLN A 93 -11.99 -8.16 22.39
CA GLN A 93 -11.98 -6.88 21.67
C GLN A 93 -10.68 -6.14 21.89
N LEU A 94 -10.46 -5.04 21.14
CA LEU A 94 -9.31 -4.20 21.36
C LEU A 94 -9.40 -3.54 22.76
N PRO A 95 -8.33 -3.56 23.56
CA PRO A 95 -8.22 -2.76 24.78
C PRO A 95 -8.48 -1.28 24.52
N SER A 96 -8.90 -0.53 25.53
CA SER A 96 -9.35 0.86 25.39
C SER A 96 -8.31 1.78 24.73
N ASP A 97 -7.04 1.59 25.06
CA ASP A 97 -5.90 2.34 24.50
C ASP A 97 -5.66 1.99 23.02
N HIS A 98 -5.66 0.70 22.65
CA HIS A 98 -5.61 0.25 21.25
C HIS A 98 -6.81 0.74 20.45
N TYR A 99 -8.00 0.66 21.04
CA TYR A 99 -9.23 1.16 20.39
C TYR A 99 -9.19 2.67 20.16
N ALA A 100 -8.64 3.44 21.10
CA ALA A 100 -8.47 4.89 20.92
C ALA A 100 -7.58 5.22 19.73
N VAL A 101 -6.46 4.50 19.57
CA VAL A 101 -5.57 4.65 18.40
C VAL A 101 -6.28 4.23 17.12
N PHE A 102 -6.93 3.07 17.10
CA PHE A 102 -7.72 2.60 15.97
C PHE A 102 -8.77 3.62 15.52
N ARG A 103 -9.54 4.17 16.49
CA ARG A 103 -10.54 5.20 16.20
C ARG A 103 -9.95 6.45 15.59
N ASN A 104 -8.81 6.91 16.08
CA ASN A 104 -8.17 8.12 15.55
C ASN A 104 -7.65 7.95 14.12
N ILE A 105 -7.23 6.75 13.75
CA ILE A 105 -6.78 6.43 12.39
C ILE A 105 -7.96 6.26 11.42
N THR A 106 -9.07 5.70 11.88
CA THR A 106 -10.26 5.46 11.07
C THR A 106 -11.22 6.67 11.01
N LYS A 107 -11.05 7.66 11.89
CA LYS A 107 -11.87 8.88 11.98
C LYS A 107 -10.98 10.12 12.03
N PHE A 108 -10.21 10.33 10.98
CA PHE A 108 -9.29 11.46 10.88
C PHE A 108 -9.95 12.71 10.27
N SER A 109 -9.26 13.85 10.39
CA SER A 109 -9.61 15.09 9.70
C SER A 109 -8.63 15.37 8.58
N TYR A 110 -9.07 16.04 7.55
CA TYR A 110 -8.25 16.42 6.40
C TYR A 110 -8.67 17.80 5.86
N VAL A 111 -7.81 18.36 5.02
CA VAL A 111 -8.06 19.60 4.27
C VAL A 111 -7.80 19.30 2.80
N GLU A 112 -8.69 19.73 1.92
CA GLU A 112 -8.45 19.63 0.49
C GLU A 112 -7.32 20.56 0.09
N ILE A 113 -6.43 20.05 -0.75
CA ILE A 113 -5.26 20.80 -1.20
C ILE A 113 -5.66 22.09 -1.95
N GLN A 114 -6.77 22.06 -2.69
CA GLN A 114 -7.28 23.22 -3.42
C GLN A 114 -7.77 24.31 -2.45
N ASP A 115 -8.52 23.93 -1.40
CA ASP A 115 -9.01 24.88 -0.39
C ASP A 115 -7.82 25.56 0.32
N LEU A 116 -6.79 24.76 0.64
CA LEU A 116 -5.56 25.27 1.27
C LEU A 116 -4.77 26.19 0.32
N PHE A 117 -4.67 25.82 -0.96
CA PHE A 117 -3.98 26.62 -1.96
C PHE A 117 -4.67 27.98 -2.15
N GLU A 118 -5.98 28.03 -2.34
CA GLU A 118 -6.72 29.28 -2.53
C GLU A 118 -6.51 30.26 -1.36
N GLU A 119 -6.46 29.74 -0.14
CA GLU A 119 -6.17 30.56 1.05
C GLU A 119 -4.76 31.15 1.07
N PHE A 120 -3.75 30.35 0.71
CA PHE A 120 -2.35 30.73 0.88
C PHE A 120 -1.62 31.09 -0.40
N LYS A 121 -2.26 31.09 -1.58
CA LYS A 121 -1.61 31.32 -2.89
C LYS A 121 -0.81 32.61 -3.00
N ASN A 122 -1.13 33.62 -2.19
CA ASN A 122 -0.42 34.90 -2.15
C ASN A 122 0.87 34.88 -1.34
N GLU A 123 1.11 33.84 -0.54
CA GLU A 123 2.22 33.79 0.41
C GLU A 123 2.83 32.37 0.55
N ILE A 124 2.78 31.60 -0.54
CA ILE A 124 3.38 30.27 -0.60
C ILE A 124 4.86 30.34 -0.19
N ILE A 125 5.27 29.46 0.73
CA ILE A 125 6.66 29.39 1.19
C ILE A 125 7.48 28.61 0.16
N PHE A 126 8.54 29.24 -0.34
CA PHE A 126 9.44 28.65 -1.32
C PHE A 126 10.90 28.70 -0.85
N LYS A 127 11.72 27.82 -1.41
CA LYS A 127 13.15 27.76 -1.14
C LYS A 127 13.92 28.58 -2.19
N LYS A 128 14.64 29.60 -1.74
CA LYS A 128 15.53 30.39 -2.60
C LYS A 128 16.80 29.61 -2.98
N LYS A 129 17.50 30.05 -4.02
CA LYS A 129 18.76 29.44 -4.49
C LYS A 129 19.85 29.37 -3.41
N ASN A 130 19.88 30.33 -2.50
CA ASN A 130 20.82 30.37 -1.34
C ASN A 130 20.37 29.49 -0.16
N GLY A 131 19.28 28.71 -0.31
CA GLY A 131 18.73 27.81 0.71
C GLY A 131 17.79 28.48 1.72
N THR A 132 17.68 29.80 1.76
CA THR A 132 16.74 30.50 2.67
C THR A 132 15.29 30.38 2.17
N LEU A 133 14.35 30.54 3.11
CA LEU A 133 12.91 30.54 2.78
C LEU A 133 12.43 31.96 2.44
N GLY A 134 11.41 32.04 1.61
CA GLY A 134 10.72 33.28 1.27
C GLY A 134 9.26 33.00 0.98
N LYS A 135 8.44 34.05 0.86
CA LYS A 135 7.06 33.97 0.46
C LYS A 135 6.88 34.49 -0.97
N ILE A 136 6.03 33.82 -1.77
CA ILE A 136 5.77 34.18 -3.17
C ILE A 136 4.28 33.94 -3.51
N TYR A 137 3.74 34.77 -4.42
CA TYR A 137 2.48 34.51 -5.07
C TYR A 137 2.59 33.40 -6.11
N VAL A 138 1.68 32.43 -6.09
CA VAL A 138 1.59 31.37 -7.08
C VAL A 138 0.16 31.36 -7.67
N PRO A 139 -0.01 31.62 -8.99
CA PRO A 139 -1.35 31.79 -9.57
C PRO A 139 -2.14 30.47 -9.74
N ARG A 140 -1.46 29.31 -9.84
CA ARG A 140 -2.08 28.00 -10.05
C ARG A 140 -1.32 26.91 -9.30
N LEU A 141 -2.06 25.91 -8.81
CA LEU A 141 -1.53 24.79 -8.00
C LEU A 141 -0.40 24.03 -8.72
N GLU A 142 -0.52 23.83 -10.04
CA GLU A 142 0.42 23.07 -10.86
C GLU A 142 1.83 23.71 -10.88
N LEU A 143 1.90 25.01 -10.66
CA LEU A 143 3.16 25.77 -10.68
C LEU A 143 3.96 25.69 -9.37
N LEU A 144 3.43 25.07 -8.32
CA LEU A 144 4.12 24.95 -7.02
C LEU A 144 5.51 24.33 -7.15
N LYS A 145 5.61 23.26 -7.94
CA LYS A 145 6.90 22.56 -8.17
C LYS A 145 7.92 23.43 -8.89
N GLU A 146 7.52 24.13 -9.93
CA GLU A 146 8.39 25.05 -10.70
C GLU A 146 8.89 26.23 -9.86
N LYS A 147 8.07 26.69 -8.91
CA LYS A 147 8.40 27.77 -7.97
C LYS A 147 9.20 27.31 -6.76
N ASN A 148 9.62 26.04 -6.71
CA ASN A 148 10.30 25.45 -5.55
C ASN A 148 9.53 25.64 -4.23
N ALA A 149 8.21 25.54 -4.28
CA ALA A 149 7.35 25.62 -3.11
C ALA A 149 7.65 24.46 -2.16
N VAL A 150 7.75 24.76 -0.86
CA VAL A 150 8.04 23.78 0.20
C VAL A 150 6.91 23.67 1.23
N ALA A 151 6.07 24.72 1.38
CA ALA A 151 4.91 24.71 2.26
C ALA A 151 3.88 25.74 1.80
N PHE A 152 2.61 25.53 2.14
CA PHE A 152 1.54 26.52 1.94
C PHE A 152 1.63 27.68 2.94
N CYS A 153 1.93 27.36 4.20
CA CYS A 153 1.96 28.31 5.30
C CYS A 153 2.93 27.88 6.40
N GLU A 154 3.15 28.73 7.37
CA GLU A 154 3.86 28.38 8.61
C GLU A 154 2.94 27.58 9.56
N THR A 155 3.51 26.78 10.46
CA THR A 155 2.75 25.94 11.41
C THR A 155 1.77 26.74 12.26
N LYS A 156 2.16 27.96 12.66
CA LYS A 156 1.27 28.86 13.43
C LYS A 156 0.02 29.28 12.62
N ASP A 157 0.22 29.60 11.33
CA ASP A 157 -0.90 30.00 10.46
C ASP A 157 -1.89 28.85 10.24
N LEU A 158 -1.39 27.60 10.20
CA LEU A 158 -2.22 26.41 10.13
C LEU A 158 -3.21 26.31 11.31
N SER A 159 -2.71 26.60 12.53
CA SER A 159 -3.55 26.57 13.73
C SER A 159 -4.61 27.67 13.71
N ASP A 160 -4.22 28.89 13.38
CA ASP A 160 -5.05 30.07 13.60
C ASP A 160 -5.99 30.35 12.42
N ARG A 161 -5.50 30.22 11.19
CA ARG A 161 -6.27 30.51 9.97
C ARG A 161 -7.10 29.30 9.53
N VAL A 162 -6.47 28.12 9.35
CA VAL A 162 -7.15 26.93 8.80
C VAL A 162 -8.31 26.47 9.68
N ARG A 163 -8.18 26.57 11.02
CA ARG A 163 -9.28 26.23 11.93
C ARG A 163 -10.45 27.22 11.82
N ASN A 164 -10.15 28.52 11.67
CA ASN A 164 -11.16 29.55 11.61
C ASN A 164 -11.93 29.57 10.26
N MET A 165 -11.34 29.04 9.20
CA MET A 165 -11.92 29.04 7.85
C MET A 165 -12.95 27.94 7.59
N ASN A 166 -13.15 27.05 8.52
CA ASN A 166 -14.06 25.91 8.39
C ASN A 166 -13.76 24.96 7.19
N ILE A 167 -12.50 24.95 6.68
CA ILE A 167 -12.04 24.08 5.60
C ILE A 167 -11.63 22.69 6.07
N ILE A 168 -11.59 22.45 7.39
CA ILE A 168 -11.27 21.15 7.98
C ILE A 168 -12.46 20.21 7.82
N LYS A 169 -12.29 19.20 6.98
CA LYS A 169 -13.27 18.15 6.72
C LYS A 169 -13.01 16.95 7.65
N LYS A 170 -14.08 16.28 8.07
CA LYS A 170 -14.00 15.07 8.89
C LYS A 170 -14.28 13.85 8.04
N ASN A 171 -13.38 12.86 8.07
CA ASN A 171 -13.53 11.58 7.38
C ASN A 171 -14.52 10.63 8.09
N LYS A 172 -15.58 11.18 8.67
CA LYS A 172 -16.59 10.41 9.42
C LYS A 172 -17.76 9.97 8.55
N TRP A 173 -18.05 10.75 7.49
CA TRP A 173 -19.22 10.55 6.66
C TRP A 173 -18.83 10.39 5.20
N THR A 174 -19.59 9.61 4.48
CA THR A 174 -19.56 9.52 3.01
C THR A 174 -20.99 9.65 2.48
N TYR A 175 -21.12 9.75 1.16
CA TYR A 175 -22.43 9.81 0.50
C TYR A 175 -22.54 8.64 -0.46
N GLU A 176 -23.61 7.85 -0.34
CA GLU A 176 -23.99 6.80 -1.28
C GLU A 176 -25.38 7.11 -1.81
N ASN A 177 -25.52 7.23 -3.11
CA ASN A 177 -26.78 7.64 -3.77
C ASN A 177 -27.43 8.90 -3.17
N GLY A 178 -26.60 9.88 -2.79
CA GLY A 178 -27.06 11.14 -2.17
C GLY A 178 -27.39 11.03 -0.67
N ILE A 179 -27.34 9.85 -0.07
CA ILE A 179 -27.61 9.63 1.35
C ILE A 179 -26.31 9.69 2.13
N LYS A 180 -26.31 10.50 3.21
CA LYS A 180 -25.18 10.62 4.12
C LYS A 180 -25.11 9.40 5.03
N ILE A 181 -24.05 8.62 4.91
CA ILE A 181 -23.82 7.42 5.71
C ILE A 181 -22.51 7.51 6.47
N LEU A 182 -22.38 6.67 7.51
CA LEU A 182 -21.12 6.55 8.25
C LEU A 182 -20.07 5.89 7.37
N ARG A 183 -18.87 6.50 7.26
CA ARG A 183 -17.74 5.90 6.55
C ARG A 183 -17.18 4.74 7.38
N GLU A 184 -17.21 3.54 6.84
CA GLU A 184 -16.74 2.31 7.47
C GLU A 184 -15.46 1.75 6.82
N LYS A 185 -14.79 2.53 5.96
CA LYS A 185 -13.57 2.13 5.27
C LYS A 185 -12.57 3.28 5.13
N GLY A 186 -11.30 2.91 4.94
CA GLY A 186 -10.18 3.82 4.66
C GLY A 186 -9.38 4.25 5.88
N VAL A 187 -8.08 4.35 5.66
CA VAL A 187 -7.08 4.89 6.60
C VAL A 187 -6.20 5.92 5.87
N PRO A 188 -5.62 6.90 6.59
CA PRO A 188 -4.81 7.93 5.94
C PRO A 188 -3.51 7.32 5.38
N GLN A 189 -3.23 7.56 4.11
CA GLN A 189 -1.95 7.20 3.50
C GLN A 189 -0.82 8.08 4.05
N GLY A 190 0.39 7.51 4.20
CA GLY A 190 1.58 8.24 4.67
C GLY A 190 1.76 8.26 6.20
N SER A 191 0.81 7.77 6.99
CA SER A 191 1.01 7.54 8.42
C SER A 191 1.87 6.30 8.67
N PRO A 192 2.86 6.33 9.61
CA PRO A 192 3.70 5.18 9.91
C PRO A 192 2.93 3.91 10.30
N ILE A 193 1.76 4.06 10.93
CA ILE A 193 0.92 2.92 11.32
C ILE A 193 0.11 2.38 10.14
N SER A 194 -0.23 3.20 9.15
CA SER A 194 -1.02 2.75 8.00
C SER A 194 -0.28 1.70 7.18
N ALA A 195 1.03 1.78 7.09
CA ALA A 195 1.88 0.80 6.41
C ALA A 195 1.73 -0.61 7.01
N ILE A 196 1.80 -0.72 8.34
CA ILE A 196 1.62 -2.02 9.01
C ILE A 196 0.16 -2.49 8.96
N LEU A 197 -0.82 -1.56 9.03
CA LEU A 197 -2.24 -1.90 8.92
C LEU A 197 -2.57 -2.47 7.53
N ALA A 198 -1.97 -1.94 6.48
CA ALA A 198 -2.11 -2.47 5.12
C ALA A 198 -1.60 -3.92 5.02
N ASN A 199 -0.44 -4.20 5.60
CA ASN A 199 0.10 -5.56 5.64
C ASN A 199 -0.74 -6.50 6.52
N LEU A 200 -1.19 -6.04 7.68
CA LEU A 200 -2.09 -6.81 8.56
C LEU A 200 -3.40 -7.19 7.88
N TYR A 201 -3.97 -6.27 7.12
CA TYR A 201 -5.25 -6.46 6.44
C TYR A 201 -5.21 -7.65 5.48
N LEU A 202 -4.11 -7.83 4.76
CA LEU A 202 -3.94 -8.84 3.73
C LEU A 202 -3.25 -10.14 4.20
N ILE A 203 -2.96 -10.30 5.49
CA ILE A 203 -2.13 -11.44 5.96
C ILE A 203 -2.71 -12.81 5.61
N ASP A 204 -4.03 -13.00 5.71
CA ASP A 204 -4.67 -14.27 5.37
C ASP A 204 -4.86 -14.41 3.85
N PHE A 205 -5.15 -13.32 3.15
CA PHE A 205 -5.14 -13.26 1.70
C PHE A 205 -3.78 -13.70 1.12
N ASP A 206 -2.68 -13.16 1.66
CA ASP A 206 -1.32 -13.55 1.26
C ASP A 206 -1.05 -15.03 1.52
N PHE A 207 -1.54 -15.55 2.64
CA PHE A 207 -1.36 -16.95 3.02
C PHE A 207 -2.07 -17.91 2.05
N GLU A 208 -3.34 -17.63 1.73
CA GLU A 208 -4.13 -18.43 0.79
C GLU A 208 -3.53 -18.41 -0.62
N LEU A 209 -3.17 -17.23 -1.11
CA LEU A 209 -2.57 -17.11 -2.43
C LEU A 209 -1.20 -17.77 -2.53
N LYS A 210 -0.33 -17.56 -1.52
CA LYS A 210 0.99 -18.18 -1.47
C LYS A 210 0.88 -19.71 -1.52
N ASN A 211 -0.03 -20.30 -0.73
CA ASN A 211 -0.20 -21.74 -0.70
C ASN A 211 -0.69 -22.26 -2.05
N TYR A 212 -1.75 -21.68 -2.59
CA TYR A 212 -2.31 -22.08 -3.90
C TYR A 212 -1.27 -21.96 -5.04
N ILE A 213 -0.53 -20.84 -5.10
CA ILE A 213 0.47 -20.61 -6.14
C ILE A 213 1.66 -21.55 -5.97
N SER A 214 2.09 -21.83 -4.73
CA SER A 214 3.20 -22.74 -4.44
C SER A 214 2.87 -24.18 -4.82
N GLU A 215 1.65 -24.66 -4.56
CA GLU A 215 1.16 -25.98 -4.98
C GLU A 215 1.20 -26.16 -6.50
N LEU A 216 0.97 -25.08 -7.24
CA LEU A 216 1.06 -25.06 -8.70
C LEU A 216 2.49 -24.87 -9.22
N GLY A 217 3.49 -24.77 -8.34
CA GLY A 217 4.90 -24.56 -8.70
C GLY A 217 5.20 -23.16 -9.22
N GLY A 218 4.49 -22.15 -8.72
CA GLY A 218 4.63 -20.73 -9.09
C GLY A 218 5.31 -19.89 -8.01
N LEU A 219 5.55 -18.61 -8.34
CA LEU A 219 6.09 -17.58 -7.46
C LEU A 219 5.03 -16.53 -7.18
N TYR A 220 4.86 -16.13 -5.92
CA TYR A 220 4.04 -15.01 -5.48
C TYR A 220 4.88 -13.98 -4.73
N ARG A 221 4.71 -12.69 -5.07
CA ARG A 221 5.29 -11.56 -4.33
C ARG A 221 4.27 -10.41 -4.25
N ARG A 222 4.23 -9.75 -3.09
CA ARG A 222 3.44 -8.52 -2.88
C ARG A 222 4.30 -7.40 -2.32
N TYR A 223 4.20 -6.23 -2.94
CA TYR A 223 4.79 -4.99 -2.48
C TYR A 223 3.68 -3.95 -2.31
N SER A 224 3.14 -3.79 -1.08
CA SER A 224 1.97 -2.95 -0.77
C SER A 224 0.71 -3.43 -1.50
N ASP A 225 0.21 -2.65 -2.42
CA ASP A 225 -0.91 -2.88 -3.34
C ASP A 225 -0.50 -3.57 -4.65
N ASP A 226 0.79 -3.50 -5.00
CA ASP A 226 1.33 -4.19 -6.17
C ASP A 226 1.61 -5.66 -5.88
N MET A 227 1.15 -6.54 -6.77
CA MET A 227 1.37 -7.98 -6.66
C MET A 227 1.86 -8.54 -7.97
N VAL A 228 2.72 -9.56 -7.91
CA VAL A 228 3.18 -10.32 -9.06
C VAL A 228 3.11 -11.81 -8.79
N VAL A 229 2.62 -12.54 -9.79
CA VAL A 229 2.64 -14.01 -9.84
C VAL A 229 3.37 -14.46 -11.08
N VAL A 230 4.27 -15.42 -10.93
CA VAL A 230 4.88 -16.12 -12.06
C VAL A 230 4.46 -17.59 -11.99
N ILE A 231 3.86 -18.09 -13.08
CA ILE A 231 3.24 -19.41 -13.14
C ILE A 231 3.36 -19.98 -14.56
N ASP A 232 3.12 -21.28 -14.77
CA ASP A 232 2.95 -21.83 -16.11
C ASP A 232 1.82 -21.13 -16.86
N GLU A 233 2.00 -20.83 -18.15
CA GLU A 233 1.05 -20.04 -18.95
C GLU A 233 -0.35 -20.64 -18.99
N ASP A 234 -0.46 -21.96 -19.02
CA ASP A 234 -1.74 -22.70 -19.04
C ASP A 234 -2.55 -22.53 -17.75
N LYS A 235 -1.91 -22.15 -16.64
CA LYS A 235 -2.56 -21.93 -15.34
C LYS A 235 -2.97 -20.47 -15.09
N LYS A 236 -2.63 -19.53 -15.98
CA LYS A 236 -2.84 -18.08 -15.79
C LYS A 236 -4.29 -17.72 -15.46
N ASP A 237 -5.26 -18.32 -16.17
CA ASP A 237 -6.67 -17.99 -15.97
C ASP A 237 -7.22 -18.51 -14.63
N ALA A 238 -6.67 -19.63 -14.13
CA ALA A 238 -6.99 -20.14 -12.80
C ALA A 238 -6.47 -19.18 -11.71
N ILE A 239 -5.27 -18.63 -11.88
CA ILE A 239 -4.70 -17.64 -10.98
C ILE A 239 -5.56 -16.35 -10.96
N ILE A 240 -5.94 -15.83 -12.12
CA ILE A 240 -6.76 -14.61 -12.20
C ILE A 240 -8.08 -14.81 -11.47
N ARG A 241 -8.77 -15.95 -11.70
CA ARG A 241 -10.01 -16.28 -10.98
C ARG A 241 -9.80 -16.41 -9.46
N LYS A 242 -8.72 -17.08 -9.03
CA LYS A 242 -8.41 -17.21 -7.59
C LYS A 242 -8.18 -15.85 -6.95
N PHE A 243 -7.41 -14.97 -7.58
CA PHE A 243 -7.21 -13.59 -7.11
C PHE A 243 -8.53 -12.82 -6.98
N GLN A 244 -9.40 -12.89 -7.98
CA GLN A 244 -10.71 -12.23 -7.94
C GLN A 244 -11.59 -12.73 -6.78
N LEU A 245 -11.57 -14.02 -6.50
CA LEU A 245 -12.31 -14.60 -5.38
C LEU A 245 -11.76 -14.15 -4.03
N GLU A 246 -10.44 -14.25 -3.84
CA GLU A 246 -9.80 -13.93 -2.54
C GLU A 246 -9.87 -12.43 -2.23
N ILE A 247 -9.70 -11.55 -3.23
CA ILE A 247 -9.73 -10.10 -3.01
C ILE A 247 -11.14 -9.62 -2.61
N GLN A 248 -12.20 -10.25 -3.12
CA GLN A 248 -13.58 -9.96 -2.75
C GLN A 248 -13.88 -10.35 -1.29
N GLN A 249 -13.28 -11.44 -0.77
CA GLN A 249 -13.45 -11.84 0.63
C GLN A 249 -12.92 -10.79 1.60
N VAL A 250 -11.89 -10.05 1.19
CA VAL A 250 -11.35 -8.93 1.95
C VAL A 250 -11.96 -7.58 1.55
N LYS A 251 -13.07 -7.57 0.80
CA LYS A 251 -13.82 -6.38 0.36
C LYS A 251 -12.95 -5.35 -0.38
N LEU A 252 -12.01 -5.82 -1.16
CA LEU A 252 -11.18 -5.01 -2.05
C LEU A 252 -11.43 -5.38 -3.50
N GLU A 253 -10.93 -4.57 -4.41
CA GLU A 253 -11.06 -4.77 -5.86
C GLU A 253 -9.72 -4.63 -6.55
N ILE A 254 -9.43 -5.53 -7.49
CA ILE A 254 -8.30 -5.40 -8.40
C ILE A 254 -8.66 -4.35 -9.45
N GLN A 255 -7.69 -3.53 -9.83
CA GLN A 255 -7.84 -2.57 -10.92
C GLN A 255 -7.60 -3.24 -12.27
N PRO A 256 -8.64 -3.55 -13.07
CA PRO A 256 -8.48 -4.31 -14.32
C PRO A 256 -7.56 -3.62 -15.32
N ALA A 257 -7.62 -2.29 -15.40
CA ALA A 257 -6.81 -1.49 -16.33
C ALA A 257 -5.30 -1.53 -16.02
N LYS A 258 -4.90 -1.96 -14.82
CA LYS A 258 -3.50 -2.12 -14.40
C LYS A 258 -3.06 -3.58 -14.31
N THR A 259 -3.96 -4.53 -14.55
CA THR A 259 -3.60 -5.94 -14.62
C THR A 259 -2.92 -6.21 -15.95
N GLN A 260 -1.66 -6.63 -15.91
CA GLN A 260 -0.86 -6.92 -17.10
C GLN A 260 -0.38 -8.37 -17.07
N ILE A 261 -0.28 -8.97 -18.24
CA ILE A 261 0.18 -10.34 -18.41
C ILE A 261 1.35 -10.35 -19.38
N PHE A 262 2.48 -10.89 -18.95
CA PHE A 262 3.70 -11.03 -19.73
C PHE A 262 4.00 -12.52 -19.93
N ILE A 263 4.13 -12.96 -21.17
CA ILE A 263 4.45 -14.34 -21.51
C ILE A 263 5.94 -14.49 -21.80
N PHE A 264 6.58 -15.37 -21.06
CA PHE A 264 7.99 -15.72 -21.21
C PHE A 264 8.10 -17.13 -21.78
N LYS A 265 8.69 -17.27 -22.95
CA LYS A 265 8.92 -18.55 -23.61
C LYS A 265 10.04 -18.47 -24.64
N LYS A 266 10.48 -19.64 -25.15
CA LYS A 266 11.38 -19.70 -26.30
C LYS A 266 10.63 -19.36 -27.59
N PHE A 267 11.14 -18.36 -28.34
CA PHE A 267 10.76 -18.01 -29.68
C PHE A 267 12.00 -18.21 -30.56
N GLU A 268 11.92 -19.08 -31.58
CA GLU A 268 13.02 -19.36 -32.49
C GLU A 268 14.36 -19.69 -31.76
N GLY A 269 14.26 -20.42 -30.65
CA GLY A 269 15.39 -20.82 -29.83
C GLY A 269 15.85 -19.80 -28.76
N GLU A 270 15.38 -18.54 -28.81
CA GLU A 270 15.68 -17.54 -27.83
C GLU A 270 14.57 -17.34 -26.81
N PHE A 271 14.94 -17.22 -25.54
CA PHE A 271 13.99 -16.94 -24.45
C PHE A 271 13.64 -15.46 -24.45
N ARG A 272 12.38 -15.15 -24.72
CA ARG A 272 11.87 -13.76 -24.86
C ARG A 272 10.61 -13.55 -24.08
N CYS A 273 10.32 -12.27 -23.76
CA CYS A 273 9.08 -11.80 -23.17
C CYS A 273 8.19 -11.15 -24.24
N LYS A 274 6.89 -11.40 -24.17
CA LYS A 274 5.87 -10.70 -24.93
C LYS A 274 4.72 -10.33 -24.02
N GLU A 275 4.26 -9.09 -24.07
CA GLU A 275 3.01 -8.67 -23.43
C GLU A 275 1.82 -9.33 -24.14
N PHE A 276 0.85 -9.79 -23.35
CA PHE A 276 -0.30 -10.58 -23.83
C PHE A 276 -1.53 -9.69 -23.97
#